data_db9e0c90e2a57ddea41a57482affcc6e
#
_entry.id   db9e0c90e2a57ddea41a57482affcc6e
#
_cell.length_a   1.000
_cell.length_b   1.000
_cell.length_c   1.000
_cell.angle_alpha   90.00
_cell.angle_beta   90.00
_cell.angle_gamma   90.00
#
_symmetry.space_group_name_H-M   'P 1'
#
loop_
_entity.id
_entity.type
_entity.pdbx_description
1 polymer ?
#
loop_
_entity_poly.entity_id
_entity_poly.type
_entity_poly.pdbx_seq_one_letter_code
_entity_poly.pdbx_strand_id
1 'polypeptide(L)'
;MIVVIGDGHDNASKRTLDQVVELAQKNLVTIYCISTSAFGFTNEYAKNLVRLAQETGGRVVYPLENVYRDTDGYLSKPSDDGNYALKVGMGEYASKVATGMYHAVADIAGEVTTQYIIRYTPQNDSGKTYRNLKVVVDLPNVKVRARKGYYAAGK
;
A
#
# COMPACT_ATOMS: atom_id res chain seq x y z
N MET A 1 -0.86 11.34 -6.67
CA MET A 1 -1.19 10.10 -5.98
C MET A 1 -1.70 9.07 -6.98
N ILE A 2 -1.37 7.79 -6.75
CA ILE A 2 -1.88 6.63 -7.51
C ILE A 2 -2.41 5.61 -6.50
N VAL A 3 -3.50 4.93 -6.83
CA VAL A 3 -3.99 3.77 -6.09
C VAL A 3 -3.86 2.55 -6.99
N VAL A 4 -3.15 1.53 -6.52
CA VAL A 4 -2.96 0.24 -7.20
C VAL A 4 -3.82 -0.80 -6.49
N ILE A 5 -4.61 -1.56 -7.25
CA ILE A 5 -5.43 -2.66 -6.73
C ILE A 5 -4.91 -3.95 -7.37
N GLY A 6 -4.48 -4.90 -6.55
CA GLY A 6 -3.92 -6.16 -7.04
C GLY A 6 -3.30 -7.02 -5.93
N ASP A 7 -2.76 -8.16 -6.32
CA ASP A 7 -2.11 -9.14 -5.42
C ASP A 7 -0.57 -8.98 -5.36
N GLY A 8 -0.01 -8.09 -6.19
CA GLY A 8 1.43 -7.85 -6.29
C GLY A 8 2.16 -8.75 -7.30
N HIS A 9 1.46 -9.69 -7.95
CA HIS A 9 2.03 -10.50 -9.01
C HIS A 9 2.14 -9.68 -10.30
N ASP A 10 3.31 -9.71 -10.92
CA ASP A 10 3.58 -9.02 -12.18
C ASP A 10 4.30 -10.00 -13.13
N ASN A 11 3.63 -10.32 -14.24
CA ASN A 11 4.15 -11.22 -15.27
C ASN A 11 4.15 -10.58 -16.67
N ALA A 12 3.80 -9.31 -16.78
CA ALA A 12 3.64 -8.64 -18.08
C ALA A 12 4.34 -7.29 -18.19
N SER A 13 4.80 -6.70 -17.10
CA SER A 13 5.43 -5.38 -17.12
C SER A 13 6.77 -5.39 -17.83
N LYS A 14 7.01 -4.34 -18.61
CA LYS A 14 8.32 -4.08 -19.26
C LYS A 14 9.30 -3.35 -18.33
N ARG A 15 8.83 -2.84 -17.20
CA ARG A 15 9.62 -2.09 -16.21
C ARG A 15 9.76 -2.90 -14.94
N THR A 16 10.93 -2.84 -14.33
CA THR A 16 11.16 -3.45 -13.02
C THR A 16 10.50 -2.64 -11.92
N LEU A 17 10.22 -3.25 -10.78
CA LEU A 17 9.71 -2.57 -9.59
C LEU A 17 10.61 -1.39 -9.18
N ASP A 18 11.94 -1.55 -9.25
CA ASP A 18 12.91 -0.50 -8.94
C ASP A 18 12.71 0.73 -9.85
N GLN A 19 12.55 0.50 -11.15
CA GLN A 19 12.32 1.59 -12.11
C GLN A 19 11.00 2.33 -11.84
N VAL A 20 9.96 1.61 -11.42
CA VAL A 20 8.65 2.21 -11.09
C VAL A 20 8.75 3.04 -9.80
N VAL A 21 9.39 2.49 -8.77
CA VAL A 21 9.64 3.21 -7.51
C VAL A 21 10.46 4.47 -7.74
N GLU A 22 11.56 4.35 -8.49
CA GLU A 22 12.40 5.49 -8.84
C GLU A 22 11.63 6.58 -9.59
N LEU A 23 10.82 6.20 -10.57
CA LEU A 23 10.00 7.12 -11.34
C LEU A 23 8.98 7.84 -10.46
N ALA A 24 8.32 7.10 -9.55
CA ALA A 24 7.36 7.67 -8.60
C ALA A 24 8.03 8.67 -7.64
N GLN A 25 9.22 8.33 -7.13
CA GLN A 25 10.00 9.19 -6.25
C GLN A 25 10.49 10.47 -6.97
N LYS A 26 10.98 10.36 -8.21
CA LYS A 26 11.39 11.50 -9.03
C LYS A 26 10.24 12.49 -9.30
N ASN A 27 9.04 11.96 -9.50
CA ASN A 27 7.85 12.75 -9.77
C ASN A 27 7.02 13.08 -8.52
N LEU A 28 7.54 12.79 -7.33
CA LEU A 28 6.87 13.03 -6.04
C LEU A 28 5.48 12.37 -5.94
N VAL A 29 5.29 11.25 -6.64
CA VAL A 29 4.04 10.49 -6.62
C VAL A 29 4.01 9.57 -5.42
N THR A 30 2.98 9.67 -4.59
CA THR A 30 2.67 8.71 -3.53
C THR A 30 1.79 7.60 -4.08
N ILE A 31 2.12 6.35 -3.79
CA ILE A 31 1.38 5.18 -4.25
C ILE A 31 0.77 4.46 -3.05
N TYR A 32 -0.54 4.27 -3.08
CA TYR A 32 -1.29 3.44 -2.15
C TYR A 32 -1.64 2.13 -2.84
N CYS A 33 -1.62 1.04 -2.10
CA CYS A 33 -1.99 -0.27 -2.64
C CYS A 33 -3.17 -0.84 -1.86
N ILE A 34 -4.13 -1.42 -2.58
CA ILE A 34 -5.21 -2.22 -2.03
C ILE A 34 -4.94 -3.66 -2.45
N SER A 35 -4.58 -4.50 -1.49
CA SER A 35 -4.30 -5.91 -1.78
C SER A 35 -5.59 -6.68 -1.99
N THR A 36 -5.66 -7.42 -3.09
CA THR A 36 -6.72 -8.38 -3.36
C THR A 36 -6.40 -9.78 -2.84
N SER A 37 -5.24 -9.95 -2.18
CA SER A 37 -4.89 -11.22 -1.55
C SER A 37 -5.85 -11.54 -0.44
N ALA A 38 -6.47 -12.71 -0.52
CA ALA A 38 -7.30 -13.25 0.54
C ALA A 38 -6.43 -13.70 1.72
N PHE A 39 -7.01 -13.71 2.93
CA PHE A 39 -6.46 -14.36 4.13
C PHE A 39 -5.22 -13.75 4.79
N GLY A 40 -4.75 -12.55 4.37
CA GLY A 40 -3.52 -12.00 4.93
C GLY A 40 -2.27 -12.88 4.66
N PHE A 41 -2.39 -13.88 3.79
CA PHE A 41 -1.23 -14.63 3.33
C PHE A 41 -0.33 -13.71 2.53
N THR A 42 0.77 -13.35 3.13
CA THR A 42 1.86 -12.66 2.43
C THR A 42 2.54 -13.67 1.51
N ASN A 43 2.04 -13.80 0.29
CA ASN A 43 2.80 -14.44 -0.75
C ASN A 43 4.05 -13.58 -1.05
N GLU A 44 5.00 -14.15 -1.75
CA GLU A 44 6.23 -13.43 -2.11
C GLU A 44 5.94 -12.14 -2.92
N TYR A 45 4.83 -12.11 -3.65
CA TYR A 45 4.40 -10.97 -4.47
C TYR A 45 3.80 -9.83 -3.65
N ALA A 46 3.19 -10.11 -2.50
CA ALA A 46 2.68 -9.07 -1.59
C ALA A 46 3.77 -8.11 -1.13
N LYS A 47 5.03 -8.58 -1.05
CA LYS A 47 6.20 -7.74 -0.76
C LYS A 47 6.39 -6.63 -1.79
N ASN A 48 6.01 -6.85 -3.04
CA ASN A 48 6.10 -5.85 -4.10
C ASN A 48 5.17 -4.67 -3.83
N LEU A 49 3.92 -4.95 -3.41
CA LEU A 49 2.97 -3.90 -3.04
C LEU A 49 3.44 -3.12 -1.81
N VAL A 50 3.96 -3.84 -0.80
CA VAL A 50 4.49 -3.22 0.42
C VAL A 50 5.65 -2.28 0.08
N ARG A 51 6.59 -2.74 -0.74
CA ARG A 51 7.74 -1.95 -1.14
C ARG A 51 7.31 -0.73 -1.95
N LEU A 52 6.45 -0.91 -2.96
CA LEU A 52 5.94 0.16 -3.81
C LEU A 52 5.28 1.26 -3.00
N ALA A 53 4.42 0.89 -2.05
CA ALA A 53 3.73 1.84 -1.19
C ALA A 53 4.70 2.52 -0.20
N GLN A 54 5.47 1.76 0.56
CA GLN A 54 6.33 2.32 1.62
C GLN A 54 7.41 3.26 1.09
N GLU A 55 8.05 2.92 -0.03
CA GLU A 55 9.13 3.74 -0.58
C GLU A 55 8.62 5.05 -1.20
N THR A 56 7.33 5.12 -1.56
CA THR A 56 6.69 6.32 -2.08
C THR A 56 5.89 7.12 -1.05
N GLY A 57 5.84 6.64 0.21
CA GLY A 57 5.16 7.31 1.33
C GLY A 57 3.70 6.95 1.51
N GLY A 58 3.18 5.97 0.78
CA GLY A 58 1.86 5.39 0.95
C GLY A 58 1.85 4.17 1.87
N ARG A 59 0.80 3.37 1.78
CA ARG A 59 0.64 2.10 2.50
C ARG A 59 -0.17 1.08 1.71
N VAL A 60 -0.10 -0.16 2.15
CA VAL A 60 -0.99 -1.23 1.67
C VAL A 60 -2.19 -1.35 2.61
N VAL A 61 -3.36 -1.53 2.04
CA VAL A 61 -4.61 -1.87 2.75
C VAL A 61 -5.02 -3.27 2.33
N TYR A 62 -5.45 -4.06 3.30
CA TYR A 62 -5.88 -5.46 3.11
C TYR A 62 -7.37 -5.57 3.42
N PRO A 63 -8.27 -5.22 2.47
CA PRO A 63 -9.71 -5.16 2.73
C PRO A 63 -10.34 -6.52 3.01
N LEU A 64 -9.73 -7.60 2.54
CA LEU A 64 -10.24 -8.96 2.68
C LEU A 64 -9.75 -9.65 3.95
N GLU A 65 -8.81 -9.07 4.69
CA GLU A 65 -8.29 -9.65 5.94
C GLU A 65 -9.39 -9.91 6.97
N ASN A 66 -10.34 -9.00 7.09
CA ASN A 66 -11.44 -9.10 8.06
C ASN A 66 -12.60 -9.96 7.57
N VAL A 67 -12.76 -10.13 6.24
CA VAL A 67 -13.84 -10.95 5.68
C VAL A 67 -13.77 -12.39 6.16
N TYR A 68 -12.56 -12.86 6.43
CA TYR A 68 -12.28 -14.24 6.79
C TYR A 68 -12.05 -14.48 8.29
N ARG A 69 -11.87 -13.42 9.08
CA ARG A 69 -11.66 -13.54 10.54
C ARG A 69 -12.87 -14.09 11.29
N ASP A 70 -14.05 -13.91 10.74
CA ASP A 70 -15.31 -14.36 11.36
C ASP A 70 -15.53 -15.88 11.27
N THR A 71 -14.62 -16.61 10.63
CA THR A 71 -14.74 -18.05 10.40
C THR A 71 -13.66 -18.81 11.17
N ASP A 72 -13.72 -18.80 12.50
CA ASP A 72 -12.82 -19.48 13.42
C ASP A 72 -12.22 -20.79 12.87
N GLY A 73 -10.96 -20.73 12.39
CA GLY A 73 -10.21 -21.88 11.92
C GLY A 73 -10.76 -22.60 10.67
N TYR A 74 -11.85 -22.09 10.06
CA TYR A 74 -12.47 -22.74 8.90
C TYR A 74 -11.62 -22.62 7.63
N LEU A 75 -10.89 -21.53 7.50
CA LEU A 75 -10.06 -21.25 6.34
C LEU A 75 -8.58 -21.39 6.71
N SER A 76 -8.07 -22.59 6.56
CA SER A 76 -6.66 -22.91 6.85
C SER A 76 -5.76 -22.73 5.63
N LYS A 77 -6.32 -22.54 4.44
CA LYS A 77 -5.58 -22.47 3.16
C LYS A 77 -6.19 -21.43 2.22
N PRO A 78 -5.37 -20.79 1.36
CA PRO A 78 -5.85 -19.82 0.36
C PRO A 78 -6.90 -20.37 -0.61
N SER A 79 -6.89 -21.69 -0.84
CA SER A 79 -7.85 -22.39 -1.70
C SER A 79 -9.27 -22.49 -1.12
N ASP A 80 -9.44 -22.12 0.13
CA ASP A 80 -10.74 -22.27 0.83
C ASP A 80 -11.71 -21.10 0.56
N ASP A 81 -11.28 -20.09 -0.20
CA ASP A 81 -12.12 -18.91 -0.52
C ASP A 81 -13.46 -19.29 -1.16
N GLY A 82 -13.44 -20.22 -2.13
CA GLY A 82 -14.68 -20.74 -2.73
C GLY A 82 -15.60 -21.42 -1.74
N ASN A 83 -15.03 -22.16 -0.77
CA ASN A 83 -15.81 -22.82 0.28
C ASN A 83 -16.47 -21.84 1.23
N TYR A 84 -15.78 -20.74 1.55
CA TYR A 84 -16.36 -19.67 2.36
C TYR A 84 -17.57 -19.03 1.67
N ALA A 85 -17.44 -18.71 0.39
CA ALA A 85 -18.53 -18.14 -0.39
C ALA A 85 -19.75 -19.07 -0.46
N LEU A 86 -19.54 -20.38 -0.55
CA LEU A 86 -20.61 -21.39 -0.51
C LEU A 86 -21.28 -21.48 0.85
N LYS A 87 -20.50 -21.37 1.94
CA LYS A 87 -21.01 -21.49 3.30
C LYS A 87 -21.87 -20.31 3.74
N VAL A 88 -21.42 -19.08 3.47
CA VAL A 88 -22.14 -17.84 3.86
C VAL A 88 -23.16 -17.39 2.84
N GLY A 89 -23.14 -17.97 1.64
CA GLY A 89 -23.92 -17.54 0.48
C GLY A 89 -23.18 -16.50 -0.35
N MET A 90 -23.29 -16.64 -1.67
CA MET A 90 -22.61 -15.79 -2.64
C MET A 90 -22.95 -14.30 -2.49
N GLY A 91 -24.19 -13.99 -2.15
CA GLY A 91 -24.63 -12.61 -1.95
C GLY A 91 -23.99 -11.96 -0.74
N GLU A 92 -23.90 -12.66 0.38
CA GLU A 92 -23.24 -12.16 1.59
C GLU A 92 -21.74 -12.00 1.39
N TYR A 93 -21.09 -12.97 0.76
CA TYR A 93 -19.68 -12.88 0.40
C TYR A 93 -19.40 -11.65 -0.46
N ALA A 94 -20.15 -11.47 -1.55
CA ALA A 94 -19.98 -10.32 -2.45
C ALA A 94 -20.21 -8.99 -1.71
N SER A 95 -21.20 -8.92 -0.81
CA SER A 95 -21.46 -7.74 0.01
C SER A 95 -20.29 -7.43 0.95
N LYS A 96 -19.73 -8.43 1.63
CA LYS A 96 -18.56 -8.25 2.52
C LYS A 96 -17.33 -7.77 1.74
N VAL A 97 -17.05 -8.36 0.58
CA VAL A 97 -15.96 -7.92 -0.29
C VAL A 97 -16.15 -6.48 -0.75
N ALA A 98 -17.35 -6.13 -1.24
CA ALA A 98 -17.64 -4.77 -1.70
C ALA A 98 -17.51 -3.75 -0.56
N THR A 99 -18.01 -4.08 0.63
CA THR A 99 -17.89 -3.24 1.82
C THR A 99 -16.43 -3.05 2.24
N GLY A 100 -15.63 -4.12 2.25
CA GLY A 100 -14.19 -4.05 2.55
C GLY A 100 -13.44 -3.15 1.57
N MET A 101 -13.71 -3.29 0.29
CA MET A 101 -13.12 -2.44 -0.76
C MET A 101 -13.54 -0.98 -0.62
N TYR A 102 -14.82 -0.72 -0.34
CA TYR A 102 -15.31 0.64 -0.09
C TYR A 102 -14.59 1.30 1.09
N HIS A 103 -14.47 0.60 2.22
CA HIS A 103 -13.74 1.11 3.38
C HIS A 103 -12.26 1.37 3.06
N ALA A 104 -11.60 0.48 2.33
CA ALA A 104 -10.21 0.68 1.92
C ALA A 104 -10.02 1.96 1.10
N VAL A 105 -10.92 2.23 0.15
CA VAL A 105 -10.88 3.45 -0.66
C VAL A 105 -11.19 4.69 0.19
N ALA A 106 -12.21 4.61 1.06
CA ALA A 106 -12.59 5.71 1.96
C ALA A 106 -11.46 6.07 2.93
N ASP A 107 -10.77 5.06 3.50
CA ASP A 107 -9.63 5.25 4.38
C ASP A 107 -8.46 5.94 3.67
N ILE A 108 -8.15 5.52 2.43
CA ILE A 108 -7.11 6.16 1.63
C ILE A 108 -7.50 7.60 1.31
N ALA A 109 -8.75 7.85 0.92
CA ALA A 109 -9.25 9.19 0.62
C ALA A 109 -9.17 10.12 1.85
N GLY A 110 -9.62 9.63 3.02
CA GLY A 110 -9.52 10.35 4.29
C GLY A 110 -8.10 10.70 4.65
N GLU A 111 -7.18 9.75 4.49
CA GLU A 111 -5.77 9.95 4.76
C GLU A 111 -5.12 10.99 3.83
N VAL A 112 -5.41 10.92 2.54
CA VAL A 112 -4.86 11.87 1.56
C VAL A 112 -5.33 13.29 1.82
N THR A 113 -6.56 13.49 2.27
CA THR A 113 -7.10 14.81 2.59
C THR A 113 -6.58 15.40 3.90
N THR A 114 -5.98 14.57 4.77
CA THR A 114 -5.46 14.98 6.09
C THR A 114 -3.93 14.99 6.17
N GLN A 115 -3.23 14.85 5.05
CA GLN A 115 -1.77 14.84 5.01
C GLN A 115 -1.17 16.22 5.32
N TYR A 116 -0.06 16.21 6.07
CA TYR A 116 0.79 17.37 6.23
C TYR A 116 1.77 17.50 5.06
N ILE A 117 1.90 18.69 4.51
CA ILE A 117 2.90 19.00 3.47
C ILE A 117 4.01 19.81 4.12
N ILE A 118 5.19 19.22 4.23
CA ILE A 118 6.39 19.88 4.74
C ILE A 118 7.28 20.26 3.55
N ARG A 119 7.63 21.55 3.45
CA ARG A 119 8.56 22.07 2.45
C ARG A 119 9.82 22.57 3.14
N TYR A 120 10.98 22.25 2.59
CA TYR A 120 12.25 22.72 3.07
C TYR A 120 13.23 22.93 1.92
N THR A 121 14.23 23.80 2.12
CA THR A 121 15.32 23.98 1.18
C THR A 121 16.57 23.27 1.72
N PRO A 122 17.10 22.29 1.00
CA PRO A 122 18.32 21.59 1.42
C PRO A 122 19.51 22.54 1.46
N GLN A 123 20.25 22.55 2.57
CA GLN A 123 21.44 23.41 2.71
C GLN A 123 22.68 22.86 2.00
N ASN A 124 22.73 21.56 1.73
CA ASN A 124 23.90 20.91 1.13
C ASN A 124 23.58 20.42 -0.28
N ASP A 125 24.19 21.03 -1.26
CA ASP A 125 24.20 20.56 -2.66
C ASP A 125 25.36 19.56 -2.84
N SER A 126 25.27 18.40 -2.19
CA SER A 126 26.34 17.39 -2.18
C SER A 126 26.44 16.59 -3.48
N GLY A 127 25.77 17.01 -4.55
CA GLY A 127 25.77 16.31 -5.84
C GLY A 127 25.13 14.92 -5.83
N LYS A 128 24.59 14.47 -4.69
CA LYS A 128 23.90 13.18 -4.60
C LYS A 128 22.53 13.26 -5.25
N THR A 129 22.31 12.37 -6.19
CA THR A 129 21.05 12.29 -6.94
C THR A 129 19.88 11.89 -6.02
N TYR A 130 20.10 11.00 -5.05
CA TYR A 130 19.08 10.51 -4.09
C TYR A 130 19.41 10.96 -2.68
N ARG A 131 18.41 11.47 -1.96
CA ARG A 131 18.51 11.95 -0.58
C ARG A 131 17.51 11.22 0.32
N ASN A 132 18.02 10.58 1.37
CA ASN A 132 17.17 9.95 2.37
C ASN A 132 16.47 10.99 3.24
N LEU A 133 15.20 10.71 3.59
CA LEU A 133 14.39 11.51 4.50
C LEU A 133 14.05 10.69 5.74
N LYS A 134 14.15 11.33 6.89
CA LYS A 134 13.62 10.81 8.15
C LYS A 134 12.82 11.93 8.80
N VAL A 135 11.51 11.69 8.94
CA VAL A 135 10.61 12.59 9.68
C VAL A 135 10.43 12.05 11.08
N VAL A 136 10.67 12.88 12.07
CA VAL A 136 10.49 12.55 13.49
C VAL A 136 9.55 13.58 14.09
N VAL A 137 8.58 13.11 14.89
CA VAL A 137 7.65 13.95 15.63
C VAL A 137 7.85 13.65 17.10
N ASP A 138 8.11 14.70 17.87
CA ASP A 138 8.35 14.60 19.33
C ASP A 138 7.01 14.62 20.09
N LEU A 139 6.20 13.61 19.84
CA LEU A 139 4.94 13.36 20.53
C LEU A 139 4.81 11.88 20.86
N PRO A 140 4.34 11.51 22.06
CA PRO A 140 4.13 10.12 22.43
C PRO A 140 3.02 9.47 21.57
N ASN A 141 3.17 8.19 21.26
CA ASN A 141 2.19 7.37 20.56
C ASN A 141 1.83 7.82 19.13
N VAL A 142 2.69 8.62 18.49
CA VAL A 142 2.53 9.04 17.09
C VAL A 142 3.30 8.10 16.16
N LYS A 143 2.59 7.55 15.17
CA LYS A 143 3.21 6.78 14.09
C LYS A 143 3.34 7.67 12.86
N VAL A 144 4.57 8.01 12.51
CA VAL A 144 4.87 8.83 11.34
C VAL A 144 5.02 7.95 10.11
N ARG A 145 4.37 8.34 9.02
CA ARG A 145 4.58 7.78 7.70
C ARG A 145 4.96 8.89 6.73
N ALA A 146 6.08 8.71 6.07
CA ALA A 146 6.60 9.64 5.07
C ALA A 146 7.37 8.85 4.01
N ARG A 147 7.60 9.45 2.84
CA ARG A 147 8.49 8.85 1.85
C ARG A 147 9.90 8.70 2.41
N LYS A 148 10.60 7.65 2.02
CA LYS A 148 11.95 7.36 2.53
C LYS A 148 13.02 8.30 1.97
N GLY A 149 12.74 8.97 0.86
CA GLY A 149 13.69 9.89 0.23
C GLY A 149 13.12 10.52 -1.03
N TYR A 150 13.96 11.29 -1.71
CA TYR A 150 13.64 11.93 -2.97
C TYR A 150 14.87 12.09 -3.85
N TYR A 151 14.67 12.24 -5.14
CA TYR A 151 15.70 12.62 -6.08
C TYR A 151 15.83 14.14 -6.12
N ALA A 152 17.03 14.65 -5.85
CA ALA A 152 17.31 16.08 -6.05
C ALA A 152 17.12 16.43 -7.53
N ALA A 153 16.44 17.56 -7.80
CA ALA A 153 16.41 18.08 -9.16
C ALA A 153 17.85 18.40 -9.58
N GLY A 154 18.32 17.78 -10.67
CA GLY A 154 19.57 18.19 -11.28
C GLY A 154 19.45 19.66 -11.73
N LYS A 155 20.51 20.42 -11.48
CA LYS A 155 20.65 21.73 -12.11
C LYS A 155 20.82 21.56 -13.61
#